data_b787e67c83f19ee8db273b93c5f0df94
#
_entry.id   b787e67c83f19ee8db273b93c5f0df94
#
_cell.length_a   1.000
_cell.length_b   1.000
_cell.length_c   1.000
_cell.angle_alpha   90.00
_cell.angle_beta   90.00
_cell.angle_gamma   90.00
#
_symmetry.space_group_name_H-M   'P 1'
#
loop_
_entity.id
_entity.type
_entity.pdbx_description
1 polymer ?
#
loop_
_entity_poly.entity_id
_entity_poly.type
_entity_poly.pdbx_seq_one_letter_code
_entity_poly.pdbx_strand_id
1 'polypeptide(L)'
;MKTNRLFLALAFCLLVSASVFAQKTNVDWDRSANFSQFHTYAWQPSPQPARGLWDQRIVDGVNQQLQSKGLQLAPAGTEPDLWVVYTSHIHDSKQVVGTGYNFGPTWGWGMWWGGPETVTYSTFITKEGTLVVELANAKTKELEWRGSVTDTIKDNSDKNIKNLNKAITKLFKNYPPSAGKK
;
A
#
# COMPACT_ATOMS: atom_id res chain seq x y z
N MET A 1 -44.78 9.08 -16.36
CA MET A 1 -43.39 8.96 -16.86
C MET A 1 -42.32 9.70 -16.04
N LYS A 2 -42.63 10.57 -15.07
CA LYS A 2 -41.63 11.26 -14.24
C LYS A 2 -41.16 10.44 -13.03
N THR A 3 -41.97 9.57 -12.48
CA THR A 3 -41.67 8.71 -11.31
C THR A 3 -40.58 7.65 -11.58
N ASN A 4 -40.55 7.06 -12.78
CA ASN A 4 -39.54 6.04 -13.11
C ASN A 4 -38.12 6.60 -13.23
N ARG A 5 -37.96 7.89 -13.57
CA ARG A 5 -36.65 8.53 -13.66
C ARG A 5 -36.01 8.81 -12.29
N LEU A 6 -36.87 9.07 -11.29
CA LEU A 6 -36.42 9.30 -9.90
C LEU A 6 -35.96 7.98 -9.25
N PHE A 7 -36.67 6.88 -9.52
CA PHE A 7 -36.26 5.55 -9.03
C PHE A 7 -34.94 5.06 -9.66
N LEU A 8 -34.70 5.35 -10.96
CA LEU A 8 -33.47 5.02 -11.63
C LEU A 8 -32.27 5.82 -11.08
N ALA A 9 -32.46 7.09 -10.76
CA ALA A 9 -31.43 7.94 -10.18
C ALA A 9 -31.07 7.52 -8.75
N LEU A 10 -32.06 7.11 -7.95
CA LEU A 10 -31.84 6.62 -6.58
C LEU A 10 -31.12 5.25 -6.57
N ALA A 11 -31.44 4.36 -7.51
CA ALA A 11 -30.79 3.06 -7.66
C ALA A 11 -29.31 3.20 -8.11
N PHE A 12 -28.99 4.22 -8.90
CA PHE A 12 -27.62 4.50 -9.34
C PHE A 12 -26.72 5.05 -8.22
N CYS A 13 -27.27 5.81 -7.28
CA CYS A 13 -26.53 6.29 -6.11
C CYS A 13 -26.17 5.21 -5.09
N LEU A 14 -26.91 4.10 -5.03
CA LEU A 14 -26.66 3.00 -4.10
C LEU A 14 -25.52 2.05 -4.52
N LEU A 15 -25.06 2.12 -5.77
CA LEU A 15 -24.01 1.24 -6.31
C LEU A 15 -22.57 1.73 -6.07
N VAL A 16 -22.36 2.89 -5.43
CA VAL A 16 -21.02 3.51 -5.29
C VAL A 16 -20.36 3.29 -3.92
N SER A 17 -20.99 2.57 -3.01
CA SER A 17 -20.37 2.24 -1.71
C SER A 17 -19.49 0.97 -1.78
N ALA A 18 -18.63 0.85 -2.79
CA ALA A 18 -17.52 -0.09 -2.74
C ALA A 18 -16.52 0.41 -1.70
N SER A 19 -16.48 -0.23 -0.53
CA SER A 19 -15.44 -0.02 0.48
C SER A 19 -14.08 -0.28 -0.16
N VAL A 20 -13.43 0.78 -0.60
CA VAL A 20 -12.05 0.74 -1.07
C VAL A 20 -11.20 0.51 0.16
N PHE A 21 -10.83 -0.73 0.45
CA PHE A 21 -9.71 -1.01 1.33
C PHE A 21 -8.48 -0.38 0.69
N ALA A 22 -8.17 0.84 1.11
CA ALA A 22 -7.10 1.61 0.52
C ALA A 22 -5.76 1.07 1.04
N GLN A 23 -4.97 0.51 0.13
CA GLN A 23 -3.55 0.26 0.40
C GLN A 23 -2.91 1.54 0.94
N LYS A 24 -2.32 1.45 2.13
CA LYS A 24 -1.60 2.58 2.73
C LYS A 24 -0.24 2.71 2.05
N THR A 25 -0.05 3.79 1.32
CA THR A 25 1.19 4.06 0.59
C THR A 25 1.79 5.34 1.14
N ASN A 26 3.08 5.32 1.44
CA ASN A 26 3.85 6.49 1.81
C ASN A 26 5.08 6.59 0.91
N VAL A 27 5.41 7.80 0.45
CA VAL A 27 6.57 8.09 -0.38
C VAL A 27 7.27 9.31 0.16
N ASP A 28 8.58 9.21 0.32
CA ASP A 28 9.44 10.31 0.71
C ASP A 28 10.70 10.32 -0.16
N TRP A 29 11.34 11.50 -0.30
CA TRP A 29 12.53 11.67 -1.13
C TRP A 29 13.33 12.87 -0.69
N ASP A 30 14.61 12.90 -1.02
CA ASP A 30 15.44 14.08 -0.83
C ASP A 30 14.98 15.20 -1.77
N ARG A 31 14.57 16.32 -1.19
CA ARG A 31 14.08 17.50 -1.92
C ARG A 31 15.18 18.20 -2.72
N SER A 32 16.44 17.98 -2.38
CA SER A 32 17.61 18.51 -3.07
C SER A 32 18.06 17.60 -4.23
N ALA A 33 17.58 16.36 -4.28
CA ALA A 33 17.99 15.39 -5.30
C ALA A 33 17.55 15.81 -6.71
N ASN A 34 18.47 15.70 -7.64
CA ASN A 34 18.17 15.87 -9.06
C ASN A 34 17.94 14.51 -9.74
N PHE A 35 16.71 14.07 -9.75
CA PHE A 35 16.33 12.77 -10.32
C PHE A 35 16.58 12.65 -11.82
N SER A 36 16.73 13.76 -12.56
CA SER A 36 17.00 13.71 -14.00
C SER A 36 18.41 13.24 -14.38
N GLN A 37 19.33 13.20 -13.42
CA GLN A 37 20.69 12.70 -13.62
C GLN A 37 20.81 11.18 -13.52
N PHE A 38 19.81 10.50 -12.98
CA PHE A 38 19.83 9.06 -12.79
C PHE A 38 19.26 8.35 -14.02
N HIS A 39 20.06 7.49 -14.63
CA HIS A 39 19.72 6.74 -15.84
C HIS A 39 19.80 5.24 -15.63
N THR A 40 20.63 4.80 -14.69
CA THR A 40 20.91 3.39 -14.44
C THR A 40 20.66 3.02 -12.98
N TYR A 41 20.27 1.77 -12.77
CA TYR A 41 20.12 1.20 -11.45
C TYR A 41 20.65 -0.22 -11.39
N ALA A 42 21.03 -0.67 -10.19
CA ALA A 42 21.31 -2.07 -9.91
C ALA A 42 20.77 -2.46 -8.54
N TRP A 43 20.52 -3.73 -8.35
CA TRP A 43 20.09 -4.26 -7.07
C TRP A 43 21.28 -4.43 -6.15
N GLN A 44 21.17 -3.93 -4.93
CA GLN A 44 22.15 -4.24 -3.90
C GLN A 44 21.90 -5.67 -3.40
N PRO A 45 22.94 -6.48 -3.21
CA PRO A 45 22.77 -7.81 -2.63
C PRO A 45 22.03 -7.71 -1.30
N SER A 46 20.89 -8.39 -1.22
CA SER A 46 20.12 -8.43 0.02
C SER A 46 20.88 -9.27 1.07
N PRO A 47 21.04 -8.77 2.31
CA PRO A 47 21.60 -9.58 3.39
C PRO A 47 20.67 -10.74 3.80
N GLN A 48 19.42 -10.74 3.34
CA GLN A 48 18.45 -11.81 3.60
C GLN A 48 18.47 -12.81 2.43
N PRO A 49 18.46 -14.13 2.73
CA PRO A 49 18.37 -15.14 1.68
C PRO A 49 17.09 -14.94 0.88
N ALA A 50 17.17 -15.16 -0.44
CA ALA A 50 16.02 -15.10 -1.33
C ALA A 50 14.85 -15.91 -0.77
N ARG A 51 13.71 -15.29 -0.61
CA ARG A 51 12.48 -15.90 -0.06
C ARG A 51 11.64 -16.57 -1.16
N GLY A 52 12.28 -16.97 -2.25
CA GLY A 52 11.65 -17.71 -3.32
C GLY A 52 10.83 -16.84 -4.28
N LEU A 53 9.66 -17.34 -4.69
CA LEU A 53 8.84 -16.72 -5.74
C LEU A 53 8.36 -15.29 -5.42
N TRP A 54 8.25 -14.91 -4.16
CA TRP A 54 7.82 -13.57 -3.76
C TRP A 54 8.89 -12.53 -4.03
N ASP A 55 10.15 -12.84 -3.73
CA ASP A 55 11.27 -11.93 -3.99
C ASP A 55 11.41 -11.66 -5.48
N GLN A 56 11.31 -12.72 -6.28
CA GLN A 56 11.35 -12.58 -7.75
C GLN A 56 10.22 -11.66 -8.25
N ARG A 57 8.99 -11.84 -7.78
CA ARG A 57 7.87 -10.98 -8.16
C ARG A 57 8.04 -9.52 -7.75
N ILE A 58 8.64 -9.28 -6.58
CA ILE A 58 8.95 -7.91 -6.14
C ILE A 58 10.00 -7.30 -7.07
N VAL A 59 11.10 -8.02 -7.32
CA VAL A 59 12.18 -7.57 -8.20
C VAL A 59 11.65 -7.29 -9.62
N ASP A 60 10.88 -8.21 -10.20
CA ASP A 60 10.31 -8.06 -11.54
C ASP A 60 9.35 -6.85 -11.61
N GLY A 61 8.48 -6.71 -10.62
CA GLY A 61 7.53 -5.60 -10.55
C GLY A 61 8.22 -4.24 -10.41
N VAL A 62 9.25 -4.15 -9.56
CA VAL A 62 10.03 -2.91 -9.39
C VAL A 62 10.85 -2.61 -10.65
N ASN A 63 11.50 -3.61 -11.27
CA ASN A 63 12.20 -3.46 -12.54
C ASN A 63 11.28 -2.88 -13.61
N GLN A 64 10.08 -3.44 -13.77
CA GLN A 64 9.10 -2.95 -14.73
C GLN A 64 8.76 -1.47 -14.49
N GLN A 65 8.58 -1.07 -13.22
CA GLN A 65 8.28 0.33 -12.91
C GLN A 65 9.47 1.25 -13.18
N LEU A 66 10.68 0.92 -12.75
CA LEU A 66 11.87 1.74 -12.99
C LEU A 66 12.14 1.90 -14.48
N GLN A 67 12.05 0.81 -15.26
CA GLN A 67 12.18 0.85 -16.73
C GLN A 67 11.12 1.72 -17.40
N SER A 68 9.87 1.64 -16.94
CA SER A 68 8.78 2.49 -17.45
C SER A 68 9.00 3.98 -17.16
N LYS A 69 9.87 4.31 -16.20
CA LYS A 69 10.30 5.67 -15.85
C LYS A 69 11.61 6.09 -16.52
N GLY A 70 12.15 5.27 -17.42
CA GLY A 70 13.33 5.59 -18.21
C GLY A 70 14.65 5.14 -17.61
N LEU A 71 14.66 4.48 -16.44
CA LEU A 71 15.88 3.92 -15.88
C LEU A 71 16.19 2.56 -16.52
N GLN A 72 17.46 2.24 -16.68
CA GLN A 72 17.93 0.98 -17.22
C GLN A 72 18.71 0.17 -16.17
N LEU A 73 18.55 -1.15 -16.22
CA LEU A 73 19.39 -2.01 -15.38
C LEU A 73 20.84 -1.90 -15.83
N ALA A 74 21.75 -1.55 -14.92
CA ALA A 74 23.16 -1.41 -15.21
C ALA A 74 23.74 -2.76 -15.65
N PRO A 75 24.64 -2.78 -16.66
CA PRO A 75 25.36 -3.98 -17.02
C PRO A 75 26.16 -4.55 -15.85
N ALA A 76 26.30 -5.86 -15.81
CA ALA A 76 27.07 -6.53 -14.76
C ALA A 76 28.52 -5.98 -14.71
N GLY A 77 28.98 -5.64 -13.51
CA GLY A 77 30.34 -5.10 -13.29
C GLY A 77 30.46 -3.60 -13.53
N THR A 78 29.38 -2.88 -13.88
CA THR A 78 29.40 -1.42 -13.97
C THR A 78 28.78 -0.80 -12.73
N GLU A 79 29.29 0.36 -12.29
CA GLU A 79 28.69 1.12 -11.19
C GLU A 79 27.38 1.77 -11.68
N PRO A 80 26.23 1.52 -11.03
CA PRO A 80 24.98 2.16 -11.40
C PRO A 80 24.93 3.60 -10.87
N ASP A 81 23.93 4.37 -11.31
CA ASP A 81 23.63 5.66 -10.68
C ASP A 81 22.88 5.46 -9.35
N LEU A 82 21.99 4.47 -9.30
CA LEU A 82 21.17 4.15 -8.13
C LEU A 82 21.33 2.69 -7.69
N TRP A 83 21.51 2.48 -6.42
CA TRP A 83 21.28 1.19 -5.78
C TRP A 83 19.83 1.04 -5.37
N VAL A 84 19.22 -0.09 -5.72
CA VAL A 84 17.88 -0.48 -5.32
C VAL A 84 17.96 -1.48 -4.19
N VAL A 85 17.25 -1.21 -3.11
CA VAL A 85 17.08 -2.13 -1.97
C VAL A 85 15.60 -2.29 -1.71
N TYR A 86 15.18 -3.48 -1.31
CA TYR A 86 13.83 -3.66 -0.76
C TYR A 86 13.87 -4.45 0.54
N THR A 87 12.88 -4.20 1.37
CA THR A 87 12.62 -4.93 2.59
C THR A 87 11.14 -5.29 2.64
N SER A 88 10.84 -6.54 2.98
CA SER A 88 9.46 -6.99 3.14
C SER A 88 9.25 -7.64 4.50
N HIS A 89 8.18 -7.26 5.17
CA HIS A 89 7.77 -7.79 6.46
C HIS A 89 6.31 -8.23 6.41
N ILE A 90 6.02 -9.37 7.07
CA ILE A 90 4.65 -9.82 7.31
C ILE A 90 4.48 -9.85 8.82
N HIS A 91 3.41 -9.23 9.30
CA HIS A 91 3.05 -9.21 10.71
C HIS A 91 1.55 -9.43 10.89
N ASP A 92 1.17 -9.90 12.07
CA ASP A 92 -0.23 -10.02 12.46
C ASP A 92 -0.71 -8.69 13.02
N SER A 93 -1.73 -8.11 12.38
CA SER A 93 -2.44 -6.93 12.85
C SER A 93 -3.67 -7.36 13.63
N LYS A 94 -3.78 -6.90 14.87
CA LYS A 94 -4.94 -7.19 15.73
C LYS A 94 -5.88 -5.99 15.73
N GLN A 95 -7.11 -6.21 15.28
CA GLN A 95 -8.17 -5.21 15.34
C GLN A 95 -9.23 -5.66 16.34
N VAL A 96 -9.45 -4.86 17.37
CA VAL A 96 -10.52 -5.07 18.34
C VAL A 96 -11.70 -4.19 17.94
N VAL A 97 -12.82 -4.82 17.59
CA VAL A 97 -14.06 -4.11 17.28
C VAL A 97 -15.06 -4.37 18.40
N GLY A 98 -15.42 -3.31 19.14
CA GLY A 98 -16.51 -3.33 20.10
C GLY A 98 -17.84 -3.06 19.38
N THR A 99 -18.76 -4.01 19.43
CA THR A 99 -20.13 -3.82 18.94
C THR A 99 -21.05 -3.69 20.15
N GLY A 100 -21.50 -2.48 20.43
CA GLY A 100 -22.53 -2.21 21.45
C GLY A 100 -23.89 -2.19 20.78
N TYR A 101 -24.81 -3.04 21.24
CA TYR A 101 -26.22 -2.93 20.89
C TYR A 101 -26.94 -2.18 22.00
N ASN A 102 -27.32 -0.95 21.73
CA ASN A 102 -28.18 -0.20 22.61
C ASN A 102 -29.64 -0.56 22.29
N PHE A 103 -30.20 -1.50 23.05
CA PHE A 103 -31.64 -1.75 23.04
C PHE A 103 -32.32 -0.76 23.98
N GLY A 104 -32.35 0.52 23.59
CA GLY A 104 -33.23 1.49 24.23
C GLY A 104 -34.64 1.39 23.65
N PRO A 105 -35.68 1.08 24.43
CA PRO A 105 -37.01 1.31 23.99
C PRO A 105 -37.27 2.83 23.90
N THR A 106 -37.48 3.33 22.71
CA THR A 106 -37.65 4.76 22.38
C THR A 106 -38.92 5.40 22.89
N TRP A 107 -39.67 4.80 23.77
CA TRP A 107 -40.91 5.39 24.29
C TRP A 107 -41.11 5.18 25.79
N GLY A 108 -40.90 6.25 26.51
CA GLY A 108 -41.42 6.59 27.82
C GLY A 108 -41.45 5.54 28.93
N TRP A 109 -40.88 5.91 30.09
CA TRP A 109 -40.96 5.27 31.43
C TRP A 109 -39.85 4.27 31.80
N GLY A 110 -38.86 3.97 30.94
CA GLY A 110 -37.77 3.03 31.22
C GLY A 110 -36.48 3.64 31.76
N MET A 111 -36.41 4.91 32.15
CA MET A 111 -35.19 5.64 32.46
C MET A 111 -34.54 5.27 33.80
N TRP A 112 -35.10 4.34 34.58
CA TRP A 112 -34.62 3.97 35.94
C TRP A 112 -34.05 2.56 36.04
N TRP A 113 -34.12 1.75 35.02
CA TRP A 113 -33.52 0.42 34.96
C TRP A 113 -32.63 0.32 33.76
N GLY A 114 -31.45 0.98 33.86
CA GLY A 114 -30.37 0.79 32.91
C GLY A 114 -29.94 -0.66 32.95
N GLY A 115 -30.39 -1.45 31.97
CA GLY A 115 -29.84 -2.79 31.75
C GLY A 115 -28.37 -2.68 31.42
N PRO A 116 -27.53 -3.67 31.80
CA PRO A 116 -26.11 -3.65 31.53
C PRO A 116 -25.87 -3.54 30.03
N GLU A 117 -25.13 -2.53 29.63
CA GLU A 117 -24.65 -2.35 28.26
C GLU A 117 -23.73 -3.53 27.92
N THR A 118 -24.23 -4.51 27.19
CA THR A 118 -23.42 -5.65 26.77
C THR A 118 -22.61 -5.24 25.57
N VAL A 119 -21.37 -4.82 25.79
CA VAL A 119 -20.40 -4.56 24.72
C VAL A 119 -19.70 -5.88 24.42
N THR A 120 -19.94 -6.40 23.21
CA THR A 120 -19.23 -7.58 22.73
C THR A 120 -17.97 -7.12 21.99
N TYR A 121 -16.81 -7.53 22.47
CA TYR A 121 -15.52 -7.28 21.81
C TYR A 121 -15.17 -8.46 20.92
N SER A 122 -15.03 -8.21 19.64
CA SER A 122 -14.53 -9.20 18.68
C SER A 122 -13.11 -8.81 18.28
N THR A 123 -12.18 -9.73 18.43
CA THR A 123 -10.79 -9.55 17.99
C THR A 123 -10.61 -10.21 16.64
N PHE A 124 -10.27 -9.43 15.64
CA PHE A 124 -9.91 -9.92 14.32
C PHE A 124 -8.39 -9.86 14.17
N ILE A 125 -7.79 -10.99 13.79
CA ILE A 125 -6.37 -11.06 13.44
C ILE A 125 -6.28 -11.04 11.93
N THR A 126 -5.60 -10.03 11.40
CA THR A 126 -5.39 -9.86 9.95
C THR A 126 -3.89 -9.88 9.68
N LYS A 127 -3.45 -10.64 8.69
CA LYS A 127 -2.05 -10.59 8.25
C LYS A 127 -1.85 -9.40 7.34
N GLU A 128 -0.87 -8.57 7.65
CA GLU A 128 -0.47 -7.43 6.84
C GLU A 128 0.95 -7.62 6.33
N GLY A 129 1.14 -7.34 5.04
CA GLY A 129 2.44 -7.31 4.40
C GLY A 129 2.86 -5.88 4.13
N THR A 130 4.06 -5.51 4.54
CA THR A 130 4.68 -4.22 4.22
C THR A 130 5.87 -4.43 3.31
N LEU A 131 5.87 -3.72 2.17
CA LEU A 131 7.00 -3.62 1.26
C LEU A 131 7.57 -2.21 1.35
N VAL A 132 8.87 -2.11 1.54
CA VAL A 132 9.66 -0.88 1.47
C VAL A 132 10.63 -1.02 0.31
N VAL A 133 10.69 -0.02 -0.57
CA VAL A 133 11.68 0.08 -1.65
C VAL A 133 12.46 1.37 -1.46
N GLU A 134 13.76 1.30 -1.56
CA GLU A 134 14.70 2.41 -1.37
C GLU A 134 15.61 2.54 -2.58
N LEU A 135 15.85 3.78 -2.98
CA LEU A 135 16.80 4.15 -4.03
C LEU A 135 17.87 5.03 -3.41
N ALA A 136 19.10 4.54 -3.39
CA ALA A 136 20.25 5.26 -2.86
C ALA A 136 21.22 5.62 -3.99
N ASN A 137 21.77 6.81 -3.95
CA ASN A 137 22.81 7.25 -4.88
C ASN A 137 24.05 6.36 -4.75
N ALA A 138 24.51 5.80 -5.85
CA ALA A 138 25.62 4.85 -5.80
C ALA A 138 26.94 5.52 -5.40
N LYS A 139 27.11 6.80 -5.72
CA LYS A 139 28.34 7.56 -5.43
C LYS A 139 28.36 8.11 -4.00
N THR A 140 27.29 8.84 -3.62
CA THR A 140 27.23 9.50 -2.29
C THR A 140 26.77 8.56 -1.18
N LYS A 141 26.12 7.44 -1.53
CA LYS A 141 25.47 6.47 -0.60
C LYS A 141 24.28 7.09 0.15
N GLU A 142 23.80 8.25 -0.27
CA GLU A 142 22.66 8.92 0.32
C GLU A 142 21.35 8.34 -0.22
N LEU A 143 20.34 8.32 0.63
CA LEU A 143 19.01 7.87 0.26
C LEU A 143 18.31 8.99 -0.52
N GLU A 144 18.02 8.75 -1.79
CA GLU A 144 17.38 9.70 -2.68
C GLU A 144 15.84 9.57 -2.65
N TRP A 145 15.34 8.35 -2.55
CA TRP A 145 13.91 8.07 -2.57
C TRP A 145 13.57 6.81 -1.77
N ARG A 146 12.45 6.86 -1.07
CA ARG A 146 11.89 5.74 -0.32
C ARG A 146 10.39 5.67 -0.51
N GLY A 147 9.91 4.49 -0.85
CA GLY A 147 8.49 4.20 -0.90
C GLY A 147 8.13 3.04 -0.01
N SER A 148 7.00 3.13 0.71
CA SER A 148 6.46 2.03 1.49
C SER A 148 4.99 1.81 1.18
N VAL A 149 4.57 0.55 1.17
CA VAL A 149 3.18 0.17 0.98
C VAL A 149 2.83 -0.98 1.92
N THR A 150 1.69 -0.86 2.58
CA THR A 150 1.13 -1.91 3.44
C THR A 150 -0.21 -2.36 2.88
N ASP A 151 -0.41 -3.66 2.80
CA ASP A 151 -1.66 -4.27 2.34
C ASP A 151 -1.98 -5.54 3.13
N THR A 152 -3.24 -5.91 3.15
CA THR A 152 -3.73 -7.13 3.79
C THR A 152 -3.37 -8.36 2.95
N ILE A 153 -2.76 -9.36 3.59
CA ILE A 153 -2.51 -10.67 2.99
C ILE A 153 -3.79 -11.50 3.00
N LYS A 154 -4.20 -11.96 1.83
CA LYS A 154 -5.38 -12.81 1.64
C LYS A 154 -4.97 -14.28 1.63
N ASP A 155 -5.92 -15.17 1.88
CA ASP A 155 -5.69 -16.62 1.77
C ASP A 155 -5.48 -17.08 0.32
N ASN A 156 -5.90 -16.28 -0.64
CA ASN A 156 -5.79 -16.56 -2.06
C ASN A 156 -4.51 -15.96 -2.66
N SER A 157 -3.62 -16.84 -3.14
CA SER A 157 -2.32 -16.46 -3.72
C SER A 157 -2.45 -15.52 -4.91
N ASP A 158 -3.39 -15.77 -5.84
CA ASP A 158 -3.55 -14.96 -7.06
C ASP A 158 -4.00 -13.54 -6.74
N LYS A 159 -4.89 -13.41 -5.72
CA LYS A 159 -5.28 -12.09 -5.22
C LYS A 159 -4.10 -11.35 -4.61
N ASN A 160 -3.23 -12.04 -3.88
CA ASN A 160 -2.04 -11.44 -3.30
C ASN A 160 -1.05 -10.98 -4.38
N ILE A 161 -0.83 -11.77 -5.44
CA ILE A 161 0.02 -11.40 -6.58
C ILE A 161 -0.55 -10.14 -7.26
N LYS A 162 -1.85 -10.12 -7.54
CA LYS A 162 -2.51 -8.96 -8.15
C LYS A 162 -2.40 -7.71 -7.26
N ASN A 163 -2.55 -7.87 -5.96
CA ASN A 163 -2.41 -6.79 -4.99
C ASN A 163 -0.97 -6.27 -4.93
N LEU A 164 0.03 -7.15 -4.90
CA LEU A 164 1.45 -6.78 -4.95
C LEU A 164 1.75 -5.92 -6.18
N ASN A 165 1.33 -6.35 -7.38
CA ASN A 165 1.56 -5.60 -8.61
C ASN A 165 0.90 -4.21 -8.58
N LYS A 166 -0.34 -4.12 -8.07
CA LYS A 166 -1.02 -2.83 -7.86
C LYS A 166 -0.29 -1.96 -6.84
N ALA A 167 0.21 -2.55 -5.75
CA ALA A 167 0.93 -1.87 -4.71
C ALA A 167 2.22 -1.24 -5.26
N ILE A 168 3.02 -2.02 -6.00
CA ILE A 168 4.25 -1.54 -6.64
C ILE A 168 3.94 -0.44 -7.65
N THR A 169 2.93 -0.62 -8.52
CA THR A 169 2.52 0.41 -9.46
C THR A 169 2.11 1.72 -8.76
N LYS A 170 1.37 1.61 -7.67
CA LYS A 170 0.94 2.77 -6.89
C LYS A 170 2.12 3.47 -6.21
N LEU A 171 3.11 2.70 -5.74
CA LEU A 171 4.31 3.21 -5.11
C LEU A 171 5.09 4.13 -6.06
N PHE A 172 5.29 3.69 -7.30
CA PHE A 172 6.02 4.43 -8.34
C PHE A 172 5.18 5.39 -9.16
N LYS A 173 3.89 5.57 -8.85
CA LYS A 173 2.99 6.42 -9.63
C LYS A 173 3.56 7.83 -9.88
N ASN A 174 4.13 8.43 -8.86
CA ASN A 174 4.67 9.79 -8.88
C ASN A 174 6.21 9.81 -8.89
N TYR A 175 6.85 8.74 -9.35
CA TYR A 175 8.30 8.71 -9.56
C TYR A 175 8.63 9.09 -11.02
N PRO A 176 9.68 9.86 -11.33
CA PRO A 176 10.44 10.65 -10.36
C PRO A 176 9.56 11.75 -9.73
N PRO A 177 9.81 12.10 -8.46
CA PRO A 177 9.07 13.19 -7.85
C PRO A 177 9.34 14.50 -8.59
N SER A 178 8.32 15.31 -8.78
CA SER A 178 8.50 16.65 -9.33
C SER A 178 9.37 17.45 -8.39
N ALA A 179 10.39 18.13 -8.92
CA ALA A 179 11.15 19.11 -8.16
C ALA A 179 10.18 20.07 -7.48
N GLY A 180 10.22 20.13 -6.15
CA GLY A 180 9.21 20.84 -5.37
C GLY A 180 9.11 22.28 -5.85
N LYS A 181 7.88 22.71 -6.17
CA LYS A 181 7.58 24.13 -6.19
C LYS A 181 7.82 24.63 -4.77
N LYS A 182 8.84 25.47 -4.62
CA LYS A 182 9.07 26.23 -3.39
C LYS A 182 7.86 27.09 -3.08
#